data_907843abde05c6a7268ff15c7b54b2ec
#
_entry.id   907843abde05c6a7268ff15c7b54b2ec
#
_cell.length_a   1.000
_cell.length_b   1.000
_cell.length_c   1.000
_cell.angle_alpha   90.00
_cell.angle_beta   90.00
_cell.angle_gamma   90.00
#
_symmetry.space_group_name_H-M   'P 1'
#
loop_
_entity.id
_entity.type
_entity.pdbx_description
1 polymer ?
#
loop_
_entity_poly.entity_id
_entity_poly.type
_entity_poly.pdbx_seq_one_letter_code
_entity_poly.pdbx_strand_id
1 'polypeptide(L)'
;MDYPMFPCGDCAATLQIGDRICEEVNRTVVSVMSALQQAAIPGVRELVPSYGAVCIHYDPELLSYGALQNRIRQISTQQPVQGGGNDRPAVRIPVCYGGDYGPDLAFVAEHSGLTPEEVVRRHSAGRYLVYMLGFLPGFAYMGGMDESIACPRLASPRARIPAGSVGIAGGQTGIYPLASPGGWQLIGRTPVKLFSIEGTHSTFALSAGDRVQFVPVSPEEYRKLEAGV
;
A
#
# COMPACT_ATOMS: atom_id res chain seq x y z
N MET A 1 -12.36 -21.99 -6.43
CA MET A 1 -12.20 -21.73 -4.99
C MET A 1 -13.42 -20.97 -4.51
N ASP A 2 -14.00 -21.33 -3.38
CA ASP A 2 -15.18 -20.64 -2.83
C ASP A 2 -14.70 -19.71 -1.72
N TYR A 3 -14.52 -18.44 -2.05
CA TYR A 3 -14.09 -17.43 -1.07
C TYR A 3 -15.32 -16.92 -0.31
N PRO A 4 -15.27 -16.79 1.03
CA PRO A 4 -16.34 -16.17 1.80
C PRO A 4 -16.59 -14.74 1.33
N MET A 5 -17.86 -14.38 1.21
CA MET A 5 -18.28 -13.04 0.82
C MET A 5 -19.25 -12.48 1.87
N PHE A 6 -19.01 -11.25 2.30
CA PHE A 6 -19.77 -10.57 3.34
C PHE A 6 -20.32 -9.24 2.81
N PRO A 7 -21.55 -8.88 3.11
CA PRO A 7 -22.09 -7.56 2.75
C PRO A 7 -21.36 -6.47 3.55
N CYS A 8 -21.12 -5.34 2.90
CA CYS A 8 -20.53 -4.15 3.49
C CYS A 8 -21.43 -2.95 3.19
N GLY A 9 -22.49 -2.78 4.01
CA GLY A 9 -23.59 -1.87 3.70
C GLY A 9 -24.47 -2.38 2.54
N ASP A 10 -25.16 -1.46 1.86
CA ASP A 10 -26.16 -1.78 0.85
C ASP A 10 -25.58 -1.93 -0.56
N CYS A 11 -24.46 -1.28 -0.85
CA CYS A 11 -23.87 -1.17 -2.18
C CYS A 11 -22.43 -1.68 -2.29
N ALA A 12 -21.97 -2.45 -1.29
CA ALA A 12 -20.63 -3.06 -1.33
C ALA A 12 -20.62 -4.46 -0.70
N ALA A 13 -19.65 -5.26 -1.09
CA ALA A 13 -19.39 -6.58 -0.54
C ALA A 13 -17.89 -6.82 -0.43
N THR A 14 -17.47 -7.48 0.63
CA THR A 14 -16.07 -7.91 0.84
C THR A 14 -15.91 -9.38 0.50
N LEU A 15 -15.05 -9.67 -0.48
CA LEU A 15 -14.61 -11.02 -0.81
C LEU A 15 -13.33 -11.32 -0.05
N GLN A 16 -13.41 -12.18 0.97
CA GLN A 16 -12.27 -12.53 1.82
C GLN A 16 -11.45 -13.64 1.17
N ILE A 17 -10.16 -13.40 0.94
CA ILE A 17 -9.24 -14.31 0.25
C ILE A 17 -8.29 -14.98 1.24
N GLY A 18 -7.87 -14.24 2.26
CA GLY A 18 -7.01 -14.74 3.33
C GLY A 18 -7.08 -13.85 4.57
N ASP A 19 -6.52 -14.34 5.67
CA ASP A 19 -6.53 -13.71 6.99
C ASP A 19 -5.13 -13.21 7.44
N ARG A 20 -4.11 -13.46 6.62
CA ARG A 20 -2.72 -13.08 6.91
C ARG A 20 -2.21 -12.06 5.91
N ILE A 21 -1.36 -11.15 6.41
CA ILE A 21 -0.64 -10.18 5.57
C ILE A 21 0.64 -10.87 5.08
N CYS A 22 0.57 -11.50 3.91
CA CYS A 22 1.72 -12.15 3.27
C CYS A 22 1.64 -12.05 1.75
N GLU A 23 2.77 -12.24 1.08
CA GLU A 23 2.88 -12.09 -0.37
C GLU A 23 2.00 -13.09 -1.13
N GLU A 24 1.84 -14.32 -0.63
CA GLU A 24 1.00 -15.36 -1.25
C GLU A 24 -0.47 -14.93 -1.30
N VAL A 25 -1.01 -14.45 -0.17
CA VAL A 25 -2.39 -13.95 -0.10
C VAL A 25 -2.56 -12.74 -1.01
N ASN A 26 -1.61 -11.80 -1.00
CA ASN A 26 -1.68 -10.62 -1.85
C ASN A 26 -1.64 -10.96 -3.35
N ARG A 27 -0.78 -11.89 -3.77
CA ARG A 27 -0.78 -12.39 -5.16
C ARG A 27 -2.16 -12.93 -5.56
N THR A 28 -2.80 -13.67 -4.67
CA THR A 28 -4.15 -14.18 -4.90
C THR A 28 -5.17 -13.05 -5.00
N VAL A 29 -5.09 -12.03 -4.12
CA VAL A 29 -5.95 -10.83 -4.18
C VAL A 29 -5.82 -10.12 -5.52
N VAL A 30 -4.59 -9.85 -5.96
CA VAL A 30 -4.31 -9.18 -7.25
C VAL A 30 -4.84 -9.99 -8.43
N SER A 31 -4.66 -11.31 -8.40
CA SER A 31 -5.14 -12.20 -9.46
C SER A 31 -6.67 -12.26 -9.51
N VAL A 32 -7.33 -12.39 -8.36
CA VAL A 32 -8.80 -12.37 -8.28
C VAL A 32 -9.34 -11.02 -8.75
N MET A 33 -8.73 -9.91 -8.32
CA MET A 33 -9.12 -8.57 -8.78
C MET A 33 -9.00 -8.45 -10.30
N SER A 34 -7.90 -8.93 -10.90
CA SER A 34 -7.72 -8.92 -12.35
C SER A 34 -8.80 -9.73 -13.07
N ALA A 35 -9.14 -10.91 -12.55
CA ALA A 35 -10.19 -11.75 -13.12
C ALA A 35 -11.58 -11.07 -13.04
N LEU A 36 -11.88 -10.41 -11.93
CA LEU A 36 -13.12 -9.65 -11.76
C LEU A 36 -13.18 -8.43 -12.69
N GLN A 37 -12.07 -7.72 -12.88
CA GLN A 37 -11.96 -6.61 -13.84
C GLN A 37 -12.21 -7.08 -15.27
N GLN A 38 -11.60 -8.19 -15.68
CA GLN A 38 -11.77 -8.77 -17.02
C GLN A 38 -13.20 -9.27 -17.26
N ALA A 39 -13.85 -9.77 -16.21
CA ALA A 39 -15.24 -10.24 -16.31
C ALA A 39 -16.26 -9.10 -16.52
N ALA A 40 -15.88 -7.85 -16.26
CA ALA A 40 -16.68 -6.65 -16.47
C ALA A 40 -18.16 -6.83 -16.07
N ILE A 41 -18.39 -7.29 -14.84
CA ILE A 41 -19.74 -7.64 -14.37
C ILE A 41 -20.64 -6.40 -14.40
N PRO A 42 -21.75 -6.41 -15.16
CA PRO A 42 -22.67 -5.27 -15.17
C PRO A 42 -23.23 -4.99 -13.76
N GLY A 43 -23.23 -3.73 -13.38
CA GLY A 43 -23.60 -3.29 -12.04
C GLY A 43 -22.45 -3.22 -11.04
N VAL A 44 -21.28 -3.81 -11.29
CA VAL A 44 -20.06 -3.55 -10.50
C VAL A 44 -19.51 -2.19 -10.90
N ARG A 45 -19.27 -1.32 -9.90
CA ARG A 45 -18.79 0.06 -10.09
C ARG A 45 -17.29 0.18 -9.84
N GLU A 46 -16.79 -0.48 -8.78
CA GLU A 46 -15.39 -0.36 -8.37
C GLU A 46 -14.94 -1.64 -7.64
N LEU A 47 -13.64 -1.94 -7.78
CA LEU A 47 -12.95 -3.04 -7.10
C LEU A 47 -11.78 -2.46 -6.32
N VAL A 48 -11.79 -2.59 -5.00
CA VAL A 48 -10.77 -2.06 -4.11
C VAL A 48 -10.04 -3.21 -3.42
N PRO A 49 -8.76 -3.45 -3.73
CA PRO A 49 -7.99 -4.48 -3.05
C PRO A 49 -7.60 -4.03 -1.64
N SER A 50 -7.48 -4.99 -0.74
CA SER A 50 -6.90 -4.83 0.57
C SER A 50 -5.85 -5.93 0.83
N TYR A 51 -5.33 -6.06 2.07
CA TYR A 51 -4.30 -7.05 2.38
C TYR A 51 -4.68 -8.48 2.01
N GLY A 52 -5.90 -8.89 2.34
CA GLY A 52 -6.38 -10.26 2.15
C GLY A 52 -7.80 -10.34 1.58
N ALA A 53 -8.30 -9.26 0.99
CA ALA A 53 -9.67 -9.20 0.49
C ALA A 53 -9.80 -8.25 -0.70
N VAL A 54 -10.92 -8.34 -1.41
CA VAL A 54 -11.36 -7.36 -2.41
C VAL A 54 -12.72 -6.81 -1.97
N CYS A 55 -12.81 -5.48 -1.81
CA CYS A 55 -14.09 -4.81 -1.64
C CYS A 55 -14.66 -4.50 -3.04
N ILE A 56 -15.90 -4.90 -3.26
CA ILE A 56 -16.61 -4.81 -4.52
C ILE A 56 -17.76 -3.84 -4.33
N HIS A 57 -17.64 -2.64 -4.90
CA HIS A 57 -18.74 -1.69 -4.95
C HIS A 57 -19.63 -1.99 -6.14
N TYR A 58 -20.94 -2.07 -5.91
CA TYR A 58 -21.92 -2.41 -6.95
C TYR A 58 -23.19 -1.60 -6.79
N ASP A 59 -23.97 -1.55 -7.87
CA ASP A 59 -25.28 -0.93 -7.90
C ASP A 59 -26.35 -1.97 -7.53
N PRO A 60 -27.03 -1.87 -6.37
CA PRO A 60 -28.03 -2.83 -5.96
C PRO A 60 -29.31 -2.81 -6.81
N GLU A 61 -29.57 -1.73 -7.55
CA GLU A 61 -30.69 -1.64 -8.48
C GLU A 61 -30.42 -2.46 -9.75
N LEU A 62 -29.17 -2.60 -10.17
CA LEU A 62 -28.77 -3.35 -11.36
C LEU A 62 -28.34 -4.79 -11.04
N LEU A 63 -27.79 -5.02 -9.86
CA LEU A 63 -27.17 -6.28 -9.47
C LEU A 63 -27.44 -6.59 -8.00
N SER A 64 -28.28 -7.58 -7.71
CA SER A 64 -28.51 -8.00 -6.32
C SER A 64 -27.27 -8.68 -5.73
N TYR A 65 -27.13 -8.64 -4.40
CA TYR A 65 -26.04 -9.33 -3.68
C TYR A 65 -25.94 -10.82 -4.04
N GLY A 66 -27.08 -11.54 -4.11
CA GLY A 66 -27.09 -12.95 -4.49
C GLY A 66 -26.63 -13.20 -5.92
N ALA A 67 -27.01 -12.32 -6.86
CA ALA A 67 -26.54 -12.40 -8.24
C ALA A 67 -25.03 -12.11 -8.35
N LEU A 68 -24.53 -11.11 -7.64
CA LEU A 68 -23.09 -10.82 -7.53
C LEU A 68 -22.32 -12.04 -6.99
N GLN A 69 -22.80 -12.64 -5.89
CA GLN A 69 -22.17 -13.82 -5.29
C GLN A 69 -22.11 -15.00 -6.27
N ASN A 70 -23.18 -15.27 -7.00
CA ASN A 70 -23.20 -16.34 -8.00
C ASN A 70 -22.22 -16.07 -9.15
N ARG A 71 -22.12 -14.83 -9.63
CA ARG A 71 -21.17 -14.45 -10.68
C ARG A 71 -19.72 -14.63 -10.24
N ILE A 72 -19.41 -14.22 -9.02
CA ILE A 72 -18.04 -14.38 -8.47
C ILE A 72 -17.65 -15.85 -8.32
N ARG A 73 -18.57 -16.71 -7.84
CA ARG A 73 -18.34 -18.17 -7.79
C ARG A 73 -18.05 -18.76 -9.16
N GLN A 74 -18.78 -18.36 -10.19
CA GLN A 74 -18.54 -18.83 -11.57
C GLN A 74 -17.15 -18.43 -12.09
N ILE A 75 -16.72 -17.19 -11.84
CA ILE A 75 -15.40 -16.69 -12.25
C ILE A 75 -14.30 -17.46 -11.53
N SER A 76 -14.42 -17.66 -10.21
CA SER A 76 -13.45 -18.37 -9.39
C SER A 76 -13.26 -19.84 -9.76
N THR A 77 -14.24 -20.46 -10.40
CA THR A 77 -14.17 -21.86 -10.85
C THR A 77 -13.59 -22.00 -12.26
N GLN A 78 -13.64 -20.96 -13.08
CA GLN A 78 -13.27 -21.02 -14.51
C GLN A 78 -11.82 -20.62 -14.78
N GLN A 79 -11.18 -19.87 -13.90
CA GLN A 79 -9.79 -19.47 -14.06
C GLN A 79 -8.96 -20.00 -12.88
N PRO A 80 -7.98 -20.88 -13.15
CA PRO A 80 -6.93 -21.10 -12.17
C PRO A 80 -6.25 -19.74 -11.93
N VAL A 81 -6.24 -19.30 -10.68
CA VAL A 81 -5.52 -18.11 -10.24
C VAL A 81 -4.04 -18.34 -10.57
N GLN A 82 -3.63 -17.99 -11.78
CA GLN A 82 -2.22 -17.94 -12.14
C GLN A 82 -1.67 -16.76 -11.32
N GLY A 83 -0.83 -17.07 -10.35
CA GLY A 83 -0.09 -16.06 -9.61
C GLY A 83 0.76 -15.27 -10.59
N GLY A 84 0.20 -14.21 -11.14
CA GLY A 84 0.92 -13.24 -11.94
C GLY A 84 1.90 -12.55 -11.00
N GLY A 85 3.11 -13.09 -10.93
CA GLY A 85 4.23 -12.34 -10.39
C GLY A 85 4.36 -11.08 -11.23
N ASN A 86 4.28 -9.93 -10.61
CA ASN A 86 4.56 -8.69 -11.31
C ASN A 86 6.08 -8.65 -11.50
N ASP A 87 6.57 -9.17 -12.63
CA ASP A 87 8.00 -9.16 -13.02
C ASP A 87 8.51 -7.76 -13.40
N ARG A 88 7.72 -6.72 -13.06
CA ARG A 88 8.16 -5.35 -13.29
C ARG A 88 9.36 -5.03 -12.39
N PRO A 89 10.32 -4.24 -12.90
CA PRO A 89 11.41 -3.75 -12.08
C PRO A 89 10.88 -3.02 -10.85
N ALA A 90 11.57 -3.16 -9.72
CA ALA A 90 11.18 -2.45 -8.50
C ALA A 90 11.25 -0.93 -8.72
N VAL A 91 10.21 -0.22 -8.29
CA VAL A 91 10.19 1.23 -8.28
C VAL A 91 11.17 1.72 -7.22
N ARG A 92 12.17 2.49 -7.63
CA ARG A 92 13.19 3.04 -6.73
C ARG A 92 12.73 4.38 -6.18
N ILE A 93 12.60 4.45 -4.87
CA ILE A 93 12.16 5.66 -4.16
C ILE A 93 13.35 6.26 -3.38
N PRO A 94 13.88 7.42 -3.78
CA PRO A 94 14.92 8.11 -3.04
C PRO A 94 14.34 8.62 -1.70
N VAL A 95 15.07 8.41 -0.60
CA VAL A 95 14.66 8.83 0.76
C VAL A 95 15.83 9.47 1.49
N CYS A 96 15.61 10.67 1.99
CA CYS A 96 16.49 11.30 2.96
C CYS A 96 16.04 10.89 4.37
N TYR A 97 16.91 10.23 5.12
CA TYR A 97 16.62 9.69 6.44
C TYR A 97 17.09 10.61 7.57
N GLY A 98 16.36 10.58 8.69
CA GLY A 98 16.72 11.28 9.93
C GLY A 98 16.62 12.80 9.86
N GLY A 99 17.11 13.46 10.91
CA GLY A 99 17.03 14.91 11.04
C GLY A 99 15.59 15.43 10.83
N ASP A 100 15.45 16.55 10.14
CA ASP A 100 14.16 17.16 9.81
C ASP A 100 13.31 16.32 8.84
N TYR A 101 13.92 15.36 8.16
CA TYR A 101 13.23 14.46 7.23
C TYR A 101 12.63 13.24 7.93
N GLY A 102 13.26 12.78 9.02
CA GLY A 102 12.85 11.59 9.77
C GLY A 102 13.02 11.77 11.28
N PRO A 103 12.18 12.60 11.92
CA PRO A 103 12.34 13.00 13.34
C PRO A 103 12.27 11.83 14.32
N ASP A 104 11.68 10.69 13.92
CA ASP A 104 11.51 9.54 14.80
C ASP A 104 12.56 8.44 14.56
N LEU A 105 13.54 8.65 13.66
CA LEU A 105 14.56 7.64 13.36
C LEU A 105 15.35 7.23 14.60
N ALA A 106 15.70 8.19 15.46
CA ALA A 106 16.40 7.91 16.71
C ALA A 106 15.55 7.06 17.68
N PHE A 107 14.25 7.35 17.76
CA PHE A 107 13.31 6.56 18.58
C PHE A 107 13.17 5.13 18.06
N VAL A 108 13.06 4.95 16.74
CA VAL A 108 13.00 3.60 16.14
C VAL A 108 14.30 2.83 16.41
N ALA A 109 15.45 3.49 16.31
CA ALA A 109 16.74 2.89 16.61
C ALA A 109 16.84 2.43 18.08
N GLU A 110 16.47 3.29 19.02
CA GLU A 110 16.45 2.96 20.46
C GLU A 110 15.49 1.80 20.75
N HIS A 111 14.25 1.87 20.22
CA HIS A 111 13.24 0.82 20.39
C HIS A 111 13.71 -0.54 19.87
N SER A 112 14.46 -0.54 18.79
CA SER A 112 14.98 -1.76 18.14
C SER A 112 16.31 -2.24 18.70
N GLY A 113 16.95 -1.47 19.61
CA GLY A 113 18.31 -1.75 20.10
C GLY A 113 19.38 -1.64 19.01
N LEU A 114 19.18 -0.78 18.02
CA LEU A 114 20.04 -0.60 16.85
C LEU A 114 20.59 0.83 16.81
N THR A 115 21.56 1.08 15.92
CA THR A 115 21.93 2.46 15.57
C THR A 115 21.02 3.01 14.48
N PRO A 116 20.88 4.35 14.35
CA PRO A 116 20.11 4.95 13.26
C PRO A 116 20.57 4.49 11.88
N GLU A 117 21.88 4.34 11.67
CA GLU A 117 22.49 3.87 10.41
C GLU A 117 22.07 2.43 10.10
N GLU A 118 22.00 1.60 11.14
CA GLU A 118 21.57 0.20 10.98
C GLU A 118 20.07 0.10 10.65
N VAL A 119 19.23 0.96 11.25
CA VAL A 119 17.79 1.05 10.87
C VAL A 119 17.68 1.46 9.40
N VAL A 120 18.40 2.49 8.96
CA VAL A 120 18.42 2.93 7.56
C VAL A 120 18.87 1.80 6.64
N ARG A 121 19.95 1.11 6.99
CA ARG A 121 20.48 -0.02 6.22
C ARG A 121 19.44 -1.13 6.06
N ARG A 122 18.77 -1.54 7.15
CA ARG A 122 17.74 -2.59 7.11
C ARG A 122 16.52 -2.14 6.33
N HIS A 123 16.04 -0.92 6.54
CA HIS A 123 14.92 -0.38 5.82
C HIS A 123 15.21 -0.26 4.31
N SER A 124 16.36 0.21 3.90
CA SER A 124 16.72 0.37 2.48
C SER A 124 17.09 -0.95 1.78
N ALA A 125 17.54 -1.96 2.52
CA ALA A 125 17.81 -3.30 1.99
C ALA A 125 16.53 -4.11 1.70
N GLY A 126 15.38 -3.71 2.27
CA GLY A 126 14.10 -4.38 2.11
C GLY A 126 13.64 -4.36 0.65
N ARG A 127 12.95 -5.45 0.27
CA ARG A 127 12.21 -5.55 -1.00
C ARG A 127 10.73 -5.51 -0.66
N TYR A 128 10.16 -4.34 -0.81
CA TYR A 128 8.78 -4.11 -0.40
C TYR A 128 7.79 -4.47 -1.48
N LEU A 129 6.63 -4.97 -1.06
CA LEU A 129 5.47 -5.18 -1.91
C LEU A 129 4.37 -4.20 -1.47
N VAL A 130 3.80 -3.46 -2.42
CA VAL A 130 2.61 -2.65 -2.19
C VAL A 130 1.40 -3.57 -2.12
N TYR A 131 0.85 -3.75 -0.93
CA TYR A 131 -0.34 -4.60 -0.74
C TYR A 131 -1.61 -3.90 -1.19
N MET A 132 -1.74 -2.62 -0.87
CA MET A 132 -2.93 -1.82 -1.18
C MET A 132 -2.61 -0.33 -1.17
N LEU A 133 -3.46 0.44 -1.83
CA LEU A 133 -3.55 1.89 -1.67
C LEU A 133 -4.79 2.21 -0.83
N GLY A 134 -4.71 3.22 0.05
CA GLY A 134 -5.86 3.60 0.88
C GLY A 134 -5.49 4.66 1.90
N PHE A 135 -6.41 5.04 2.79
CA PHE A 135 -6.28 6.13 3.74
C PHE A 135 -6.25 7.52 3.07
N LEU A 136 -5.34 7.74 2.13
CA LEU A 136 -5.23 8.95 1.30
C LEU A 136 -4.98 8.51 -0.16
N PRO A 137 -5.36 9.33 -1.16
CA PRO A 137 -5.01 9.06 -2.55
C PRO A 137 -3.49 8.88 -2.70
N GLY A 138 -3.06 7.70 -3.16
CA GLY A 138 -1.65 7.36 -3.35
C GLY A 138 -0.88 6.90 -2.11
N PHE A 139 -1.50 6.80 -0.92
CA PHE A 139 -0.83 6.19 0.23
C PHE A 139 -0.69 4.68 0.01
N ALA A 140 0.55 4.22 -0.08
CA ALA A 140 0.89 2.83 -0.31
C ALA A 140 1.23 2.13 1.01
N TYR A 141 0.46 1.10 1.36
CA TYR A 141 0.76 0.19 2.45
C TYR A 141 1.70 -0.90 1.94
N MET A 142 2.90 -0.94 2.51
CA MET A 142 3.95 -1.86 2.08
C MET A 142 4.35 -2.83 3.18
N GLY A 143 4.53 -4.10 2.79
CA GLY A 143 5.09 -5.14 3.65
C GLY A 143 6.42 -5.66 3.11
N GLY A 144 7.04 -6.60 3.83
CA GLY A 144 8.39 -7.11 3.54
C GLY A 144 9.48 -6.35 4.26
N MET A 145 9.12 -5.57 5.30
CA MET A 145 10.07 -4.91 6.18
C MET A 145 10.74 -5.93 7.12
N ASP A 146 12.00 -5.69 7.43
CA ASP A 146 12.73 -6.45 8.46
C ASP A 146 12.01 -6.27 9.82
N GLU A 147 11.59 -7.38 10.43
CA GLU A 147 10.85 -7.36 11.70
C GLU A 147 11.65 -6.73 12.84
N SER A 148 12.97 -6.73 12.77
CA SER A 148 13.83 -6.13 13.79
C SER A 148 13.73 -4.62 13.90
N ILE A 149 13.17 -3.93 12.89
CA ILE A 149 12.90 -2.49 12.93
C ILE A 149 11.39 -2.19 13.06
N ALA A 150 10.59 -3.20 13.38
CA ALA A 150 9.17 -3.00 13.65
C ALA A 150 8.98 -2.12 14.89
N CYS A 151 8.10 -1.12 14.78
CA CYS A 151 7.92 -0.14 15.83
C CYS A 151 6.44 0.24 15.96
N PRO A 152 5.88 0.37 17.16
CA PRO A 152 4.49 0.73 17.36
C PRO A 152 4.21 2.16 16.87
N ARG A 153 2.94 2.43 16.56
CA ARG A 153 2.47 3.79 16.27
C ARG A 153 2.68 4.71 17.45
N LEU A 154 2.73 6.02 17.20
CA LEU A 154 2.66 7.03 18.24
C LEU A 154 1.39 6.85 19.07
N ALA A 155 1.48 7.05 20.39
CA ALA A 155 0.33 7.03 21.28
C ALA A 155 -0.70 8.13 20.92
N SER A 156 -0.21 9.29 20.48
CA SER A 156 -1.05 10.39 19.99
C SER A 156 -0.60 10.74 18.56
N PRO A 157 -1.48 10.62 17.56
CA PRO A 157 -1.16 11.00 16.20
C PRO A 157 -0.78 12.48 16.09
N ARG A 158 0.14 12.81 15.17
CA ARG A 158 0.44 14.19 14.80
C ARG A 158 -0.75 14.78 14.04
N ALA A 159 -1.06 16.06 14.33
CA ALA A 159 -2.08 16.79 13.58
C ALA A 159 -1.69 17.01 12.11
N ARG A 160 -0.37 17.08 11.83
CA ARG A 160 0.13 17.28 10.47
C ARG A 160 1.47 16.56 10.26
N ILE A 161 1.51 15.70 9.25
CA ILE A 161 2.69 15.05 8.69
C ILE A 161 2.94 15.67 7.32
N PRO A 162 4.18 16.06 6.96
CA PRO A 162 4.49 16.57 5.61
C PRO A 162 4.28 15.50 4.53
N ALA A 163 3.92 15.93 3.31
CA ALA A 163 3.92 15.04 2.15
C ALA A 163 5.33 14.46 1.90
N GLY A 164 5.37 13.25 1.37
CA GLY A 164 6.60 12.50 1.13
C GLY A 164 7.16 11.80 2.37
N SER A 165 6.61 12.01 3.57
CA SER A 165 7.11 11.36 4.79
C SER A 165 7.04 9.84 4.70
N VAL A 166 8.14 9.17 4.99
CA VAL A 166 8.27 7.71 5.07
C VAL A 166 8.17 7.29 6.53
N GLY A 167 7.26 6.37 6.82
CA GLY A 167 6.97 5.97 8.19
C GLY A 167 6.93 4.47 8.40
N ILE A 168 7.10 4.07 9.67
CA ILE A 168 6.97 2.70 10.17
C ILE A 168 5.79 2.62 11.14
N ALA A 169 5.02 1.53 11.06
CA ALA A 169 3.98 1.19 12.01
C ALA A 169 3.79 -0.32 12.09
N GLY A 170 4.07 -0.92 13.25
CA GLY A 170 4.17 -2.38 13.36
C GLY A 170 5.22 -2.92 12.40
N GLY A 171 4.92 -3.99 11.70
CA GLY A 171 5.79 -4.60 10.68
C GLY A 171 5.65 -3.98 9.27
N GLN A 172 5.10 -2.77 9.15
CA GLN A 172 4.80 -2.15 7.87
C GLN A 172 5.53 -0.82 7.68
N THR A 173 5.82 -0.49 6.43
CA THR A 173 6.25 0.85 6.03
C THR A 173 5.29 1.45 5.01
N GLY A 174 5.30 2.77 4.88
CA GLY A 174 4.46 3.49 3.94
C GLY A 174 4.97 4.91 3.70
N ILE A 175 4.41 5.56 2.70
CA ILE A 175 4.76 6.92 2.32
C ILE A 175 3.49 7.77 2.31
N TYR A 176 3.51 8.89 3.04
CA TYR A 176 2.41 9.85 3.04
C TYR A 176 2.44 10.68 1.74
N PRO A 177 1.49 10.52 0.82
CA PRO A 177 1.51 11.22 -0.47
C PRO A 177 1.17 12.70 -0.34
N LEU A 178 0.39 13.03 0.68
CA LEU A 178 -0.11 14.39 0.96
C LEU A 178 0.09 14.73 2.44
N ALA A 179 0.11 16.03 2.75
CA ALA A 179 0.13 16.45 4.15
C ALA A 179 -1.18 16.05 4.85
N SER A 180 -1.08 15.35 5.97
CA SER A 180 -2.23 14.79 6.68
C SER A 180 -1.93 14.54 8.15
N PRO A 181 -2.94 14.32 9.00
CA PRO A 181 -2.73 13.71 10.31
C PRO A 181 -2.15 12.30 10.17
N GLY A 182 -1.42 11.80 11.20
CA GLY A 182 -0.95 10.43 11.22
C GLY A 182 -0.11 10.09 12.44
N GLY A 183 -0.04 8.79 12.74
CA GLY A 183 0.61 8.27 13.96
C GLY A 183 1.77 7.30 13.69
N TRP A 184 2.29 7.24 12.46
CA TRP A 184 3.45 6.41 12.16
C TRP A 184 4.75 7.09 12.59
N GLN A 185 5.76 6.29 12.91
CA GLN A 185 7.10 6.78 13.24
C GLN A 185 7.79 7.22 11.95
N LEU A 186 8.04 8.50 11.82
CA LEU A 186 8.63 9.09 10.62
C LEU A 186 10.16 8.92 10.63
N ILE A 187 10.68 8.13 9.71
CA ILE A 187 12.10 7.80 9.62
C ILE A 187 12.83 8.52 8.48
N GLY A 188 12.09 9.08 7.51
CA GLY A 188 12.67 9.77 6.37
C GLY A 188 11.61 10.49 5.54
N ARG A 189 12.04 11.09 4.43
CA ARG A 189 11.16 11.75 3.47
C ARG A 189 11.68 11.54 2.05
N THR A 190 10.75 11.36 1.10
CA THR A 190 11.03 11.32 -0.33
C THR A 190 10.55 12.61 -1.03
N PRO A 191 11.27 13.09 -2.05
CA PRO A 191 10.82 14.19 -2.91
C PRO A 191 9.82 13.71 -3.99
N VAL A 192 9.64 12.41 -4.14
CA VAL A 192 8.76 11.83 -5.18
C VAL A 192 7.29 12.17 -4.89
N LYS A 193 6.62 12.75 -5.87
CA LYS A 193 5.17 12.94 -5.82
C LYS A 193 4.47 11.62 -6.09
N LEU A 194 3.85 11.04 -5.07
CA LEU A 194 3.15 9.75 -5.20
C LEU A 194 1.75 9.88 -5.77
N PHE A 195 1.19 11.07 -5.70
CA PHE A 195 -0.13 11.40 -6.22
C PHE A 195 -0.12 12.81 -6.79
N SER A 196 -0.72 13.00 -7.97
CA SER A 196 -0.97 14.32 -8.56
C SER A 196 -2.29 14.34 -9.31
N ILE A 197 -2.87 15.53 -9.41
CA ILE A 197 -4.06 15.80 -10.19
C ILE A 197 -3.69 16.87 -11.22
N GLU A 198 -3.93 16.54 -12.50
CA GLU A 198 -3.76 17.47 -13.62
C GLU A 198 -5.09 17.55 -14.41
N GLY A 199 -5.81 18.64 -14.20
CA GLY A 199 -7.16 18.81 -14.74
C GLY A 199 -8.12 17.77 -14.14
N THR A 200 -8.66 16.87 -14.97
CA THR A 200 -9.55 15.77 -14.56
C THR A 200 -8.81 14.44 -14.37
N HIS A 201 -7.50 14.39 -14.63
CA HIS A 201 -6.71 13.16 -14.54
C HIS A 201 -5.93 13.11 -13.24
N SER A 202 -6.02 11.96 -12.56
CA SER A 202 -5.20 11.64 -11.39
C SER A 202 -4.12 10.64 -11.77
N THR A 203 -2.89 10.86 -11.31
CA THR A 203 -1.76 9.95 -11.51
C THR A 203 -1.26 9.45 -10.16
N PHE A 204 -0.93 8.16 -10.13
CA PHE A 204 -0.38 7.47 -8.98
C PHE A 204 0.99 6.91 -9.35
N ALA A 205 2.00 7.18 -8.53
CA ALA A 205 3.34 6.66 -8.76
C ALA A 205 3.46 5.16 -8.44
N LEU A 206 2.58 4.64 -7.60
CA LEU A 206 2.56 3.25 -7.15
C LEU A 206 1.17 2.64 -7.32
N SER A 207 1.14 1.33 -7.54
CA SER A 207 -0.07 0.51 -7.64
C SER A 207 0.04 -0.72 -6.73
N ALA A 208 -1.10 -1.31 -6.35
CA ALA A 208 -1.09 -2.59 -5.65
C ALA A 208 -0.40 -3.66 -6.49
N GLY A 209 0.49 -4.44 -5.87
CA GLY A 209 1.33 -5.43 -6.52
C GLY A 209 2.69 -4.90 -7.02
N ASP A 210 2.95 -3.59 -6.98
CA ASP A 210 4.27 -3.05 -7.32
C ASP A 210 5.30 -3.43 -6.26
N ARG A 211 6.54 -3.65 -6.74
CA ARG A 211 7.69 -3.78 -5.85
C ARG A 211 8.37 -2.44 -5.68
N VAL A 212 8.79 -2.15 -4.46
CA VAL A 212 9.45 -0.89 -4.10
C VAL A 212 10.79 -1.18 -3.43
N GLN A 213 11.78 -0.35 -3.75
CA GLN A 213 13.07 -0.29 -3.08
C GLN A 213 13.36 1.15 -2.66
N PHE A 214 13.62 1.36 -1.39
CA PHE A 214 14.07 2.65 -0.88
C PHE A 214 15.56 2.83 -1.13
N VAL A 215 15.93 4.02 -1.60
CA VAL A 215 17.34 4.38 -1.89
C VAL A 215 17.73 5.55 -1.00
N PRO A 216 18.64 5.36 -0.04
CA PRO A 216 19.11 6.48 0.78
C PRO A 216 19.78 7.55 -0.08
N VAL A 217 19.42 8.80 0.18
CA VAL A 217 20.01 9.98 -0.46
C VAL A 217 20.40 11.01 0.60
N SER A 218 21.40 11.84 0.28
CA SER A 218 21.83 12.96 1.14
C SER A 218 20.78 14.10 1.12
N PRO A 219 20.80 15.00 2.11
CA PRO A 219 19.96 16.19 2.09
C PRO A 219 20.19 17.10 0.87
N GLU A 220 21.41 17.10 0.32
CA GLU A 220 21.72 17.85 -0.89
C GLU A 220 21.07 17.22 -2.12
N GLU A 221 21.19 15.90 -2.28
CA GLU A 221 20.53 15.14 -3.35
C GLU A 221 19.03 15.24 -3.26
N TYR A 222 18.45 15.15 -2.04
CA TYR A 222 17.03 15.35 -1.84
C TYR A 222 16.56 16.69 -2.41
N ARG A 223 17.25 17.80 -2.08
CA ARG A 223 16.89 19.13 -2.57
C ARG A 223 17.01 19.27 -4.09
N LYS A 224 18.02 18.65 -4.72
CA LYS A 224 18.15 18.61 -6.17
C LYS A 224 16.97 17.89 -6.81
N LEU A 225 16.62 16.71 -6.32
CA LEU A 225 15.49 15.91 -6.80
C LEU A 225 14.15 16.63 -6.59
N GLU A 226 13.97 17.32 -5.46
CA GLU A 226 12.76 18.09 -5.17
C GLU A 226 12.61 19.29 -6.10
N ALA A 227 13.71 19.93 -6.50
CA ALA A 227 13.74 21.03 -7.46
C ALA A 227 13.57 20.57 -8.93
N GLY A 228 13.63 19.26 -9.20
CA GLY A 228 13.55 18.70 -10.56
C GLY A 228 14.85 18.84 -11.37
N VAL A 229 15.99 18.95 -10.67
CA VAL A 229 17.34 19.10 -11.25
C VAL A 229 18.16 17.83 -11.04
#